data_55424406b91d71eef4ea959fe47b765b
#
_entry.id   55424406b91d71eef4ea959fe47b765b
#
_cell.length_a   1.000
_cell.length_b   1.000
_cell.length_c   1.000
_cell.angle_alpha   90.00
_cell.angle_beta   90.00
_cell.angle_gamma   90.00
#
_symmetry.space_group_name_H-M   'P 1'
#
loop_
_entity.id
_entity.type
_entity.pdbx_description
1 polymer ?
#
loop_
_entity_poly.entity_id
_entity_poly.type
_entity_poly.pdbx_seq_one_letter_code
_entity_poly.pdbx_strand_id
1 'polypeptide(L)'
;EGKVTKKATCTEDGLKVYTCKNCGETKEEILKATGHQHTEVRNEKKATCKEEGYSGDIYCTDCGELIKKGSATEKSDHDWKVTSEEKATCEKDGSKTYTCADCKETKTETIPATGHKFGDWQTVTTQSVFTGGVQKRICNVCGKEETRNVGNQLKATIKTNASSLKLKRKQATKKFVVSGLATGDSVKSWTSSNQKIVKVFGSRNGACTIKAGNKTGKAKITITLESGLKKTINVTVQKNAVACTAIKNVSKKLTLNRKKSYQLRPVINPITCTSKAKYKTSNKKIVKVTSRGKITAVKKGKAKITVMVGKKKFVCTVTIK
;
A
#
# COMPACT_ATOMS: atom_id res chain seq x y z
N GLU A 1 -36.21 76.62 70.55
CA GLU A 1 -36.32 75.34 69.81
C GLU A 1 -36.96 75.60 68.48
N GLY A 2 -36.46 74.97 67.42
CA GLY A 2 -37.06 75.08 66.08
C GLY A 2 -38.18 74.05 65.89
N LYS A 3 -39.32 74.48 65.43
CA LYS A 3 -40.44 73.60 65.08
C LYS A 3 -40.46 73.36 63.57
N VAL A 4 -40.53 72.10 63.12
CA VAL A 4 -40.76 71.81 61.71
C VAL A 4 -42.22 72.14 61.38
N THR A 5 -42.45 73.15 60.56
CA THR A 5 -43.77 73.58 60.09
C THR A 5 -44.20 72.93 58.82
N LYS A 6 -43.24 72.59 57.95
CA LYS A 6 -43.42 71.78 56.75
C LYS A 6 -42.29 70.72 56.70
N LYS A 7 -42.63 69.43 56.63
CA LYS A 7 -41.65 68.36 56.44
C LYS A 7 -41.17 68.40 54.99
N ALA A 8 -39.83 68.17 54.80
CA ALA A 8 -39.31 67.93 53.45
C ALA A 8 -39.92 66.64 52.91
N THR A 9 -40.25 66.64 51.62
CA THR A 9 -40.64 65.46 50.86
C THR A 9 -39.47 65.06 49.94
N CYS A 10 -39.70 64.07 49.12
CA CYS A 10 -38.67 63.66 48.12
C CYS A 10 -38.35 64.80 47.17
N THR A 11 -39.33 65.64 46.78
CA THR A 11 -39.20 66.63 45.73
C THR A 11 -39.37 68.10 46.23
N GLU A 12 -39.93 68.27 47.40
CA GLU A 12 -40.17 69.63 47.95
C GLU A 12 -39.35 69.85 49.23
N ASP A 13 -38.82 71.06 49.32
CA ASP A 13 -38.15 71.52 50.52
C ASP A 13 -39.16 71.70 51.69
N GLY A 14 -38.73 71.31 52.83
CA GLY A 14 -39.45 71.56 54.10
C GLY A 14 -39.05 72.89 54.73
N LEU A 15 -39.73 73.25 55.81
CA LEU A 15 -39.48 74.48 56.54
C LEU A 15 -39.43 74.21 58.06
N LYS A 16 -38.40 74.70 58.69
CA LYS A 16 -38.26 74.71 60.14
C LYS A 16 -38.18 76.14 60.62
N VAL A 17 -39.07 76.49 61.48
CA VAL A 17 -39.15 77.84 62.01
C VAL A 17 -38.65 77.85 63.46
N TYR A 18 -37.78 78.78 63.74
CA TYR A 18 -37.26 79.05 65.05
C TYR A 18 -37.88 80.33 65.54
N THR A 19 -38.56 80.32 66.67
CA THR A 19 -39.13 81.51 67.31
C THR A 19 -38.30 81.93 68.54
N CYS A 20 -37.85 83.18 68.59
CA CYS A 20 -37.13 83.70 69.74
C CYS A 20 -38.11 83.80 70.95
N LYS A 21 -37.76 83.16 72.05
CA LYS A 21 -38.62 83.19 73.29
C LYS A 21 -38.73 84.56 73.96
N ASN A 22 -37.79 85.50 73.68
CA ASN A 22 -37.72 86.77 74.33
C ASN A 22 -38.38 87.91 73.50
N CYS A 23 -38.22 87.87 72.15
CA CYS A 23 -38.74 88.97 71.31
C CYS A 23 -39.80 88.50 70.31
N GLY A 24 -40.08 87.18 70.17
CA GLY A 24 -41.07 86.67 69.23
C GLY A 24 -40.66 86.66 67.75
N GLU A 25 -39.45 87.16 67.45
CA GLU A 25 -38.96 87.10 66.04
C GLU A 25 -38.77 85.66 65.57
N THR A 26 -39.04 85.42 64.31
CA THR A 26 -38.91 84.09 63.66
C THR A 26 -37.75 84.06 62.68
N LYS A 27 -37.02 82.94 62.73
CA LYS A 27 -36.02 82.60 61.71
C LYS A 27 -36.40 81.30 61.05
N GLU A 28 -36.38 81.30 59.72
CA GLU A 28 -36.68 80.15 58.89
C GLU A 28 -35.41 79.40 58.42
N GLU A 29 -35.49 78.11 58.48
CA GLU A 29 -34.47 77.21 57.96
C GLU A 29 -35.11 76.25 56.95
N ILE A 30 -34.61 76.25 55.71
CA ILE A 30 -35.08 75.38 54.65
C ILE A 30 -34.47 73.97 54.89
N LEU A 31 -35.34 72.97 55.03
CA LEU A 31 -34.98 71.57 55.04
C LEU A 31 -35.02 71.10 53.61
N LYS A 32 -33.85 70.84 53.05
CA LYS A 32 -33.75 70.40 51.66
C LYS A 32 -34.58 69.14 51.41
N ALA A 33 -35.16 69.04 50.21
CA ALA A 33 -35.83 67.84 49.71
C ALA A 33 -34.93 66.64 49.89
N THR A 34 -35.50 65.53 50.37
CA THR A 34 -34.69 64.29 50.69
C THR A 34 -34.18 63.54 49.47
N GLY A 35 -34.76 63.88 48.29
CA GLY A 35 -34.53 63.13 47.10
C GLY A 35 -35.18 61.73 47.16
N HIS A 36 -35.00 60.96 46.10
CA HIS A 36 -35.51 59.58 46.02
C HIS A 36 -34.42 58.57 46.44
N GLN A 37 -34.12 58.53 47.74
CA GLN A 37 -33.00 57.70 48.25
C GLN A 37 -33.37 56.25 48.48
N HIS A 38 -34.63 55.98 48.77
CA HIS A 38 -35.09 54.61 48.97
C HIS A 38 -35.91 54.20 47.75
N THR A 39 -35.40 53.16 47.06
CA THR A 39 -36.02 52.68 45.80
C THR A 39 -36.24 51.18 45.84
N GLU A 40 -37.26 50.73 45.13
CA GLU A 40 -37.55 49.33 44.90
C GLU A 40 -37.77 49.07 43.42
N VAL A 41 -37.50 47.86 43.00
CA VAL A 41 -37.78 47.39 41.63
C VAL A 41 -39.13 46.70 41.64
N ARG A 42 -40.01 47.10 40.74
CA ARG A 42 -41.35 46.50 40.51
C ARG A 42 -41.43 45.98 39.09
N ASN A 43 -42.32 45.02 38.85
CA ASN A 43 -42.65 44.48 37.55
C ASN A 43 -41.42 43.78 36.87
N GLU A 44 -40.39 43.40 37.64
CA GLU A 44 -39.29 42.61 37.08
C GLU A 44 -39.81 41.29 36.56
N LYS A 45 -39.40 40.91 35.33
CA LYS A 45 -39.66 39.61 34.73
C LYS A 45 -38.33 38.99 34.31
N LYS A 46 -37.98 37.84 34.86
CA LYS A 46 -36.80 37.07 34.42
C LYS A 46 -36.94 36.65 32.97
N ALA A 47 -35.90 36.86 32.18
CA ALA A 47 -35.79 36.30 30.85
C ALA A 47 -35.79 34.77 30.90
N THR A 48 -36.40 34.15 29.91
CA THR A 48 -36.31 32.71 29.65
C THR A 48 -35.66 32.52 28.29
N CYS A 49 -35.35 31.32 27.94
CA CYS A 49 -34.82 31.05 26.61
C CYS A 49 -35.85 31.21 25.48
N LYS A 50 -37.16 31.38 25.82
CA LYS A 50 -38.24 31.66 24.85
C LYS A 50 -38.69 33.08 24.85
N GLU A 51 -38.68 33.73 26.02
CA GLU A 51 -39.23 35.06 26.20
C GLU A 51 -38.18 36.03 26.76
N GLU A 52 -38.22 37.24 26.26
CA GLU A 52 -37.43 38.33 26.83
C GLU A 52 -37.90 38.63 28.25
N GLY A 53 -36.98 39.02 29.07
CA GLY A 53 -37.28 39.53 30.40
C GLY A 53 -37.53 41.01 30.40
N TYR A 54 -37.73 41.54 31.58
CA TYR A 54 -37.89 42.97 31.85
C TYR A 54 -37.11 43.32 33.11
N SER A 55 -36.27 44.34 33.06
CA SER A 55 -35.41 44.75 34.18
C SER A 55 -36.17 45.36 35.37
N GLY A 56 -37.45 45.52 35.23
CA GLY A 56 -38.33 46.16 36.23
C GLY A 56 -38.21 47.65 36.26
N ASP A 57 -39.29 48.30 36.74
CA ASP A 57 -39.40 49.75 36.95
C ASP A 57 -38.88 50.08 38.35
N ILE A 58 -38.10 51.16 38.49
CA ILE A 58 -37.58 51.62 39.77
C ILE A 58 -38.52 52.67 40.29
N TYR A 59 -39.15 52.41 41.44
CA TYR A 59 -40.06 53.33 42.17
C TYR A 59 -39.43 53.81 43.47
N CYS A 60 -39.69 55.03 43.85
CA CYS A 60 -39.39 55.52 45.19
C CYS A 60 -40.36 54.89 46.21
N THR A 61 -39.82 54.27 47.28
CA THR A 61 -40.69 53.72 48.35
C THR A 61 -41.32 54.75 49.24
N ASP A 62 -40.73 55.95 49.30
CA ASP A 62 -41.22 57.03 50.18
C ASP A 62 -42.41 57.84 49.57
N CYS A 63 -42.37 58.04 48.25
CA CYS A 63 -43.42 58.82 47.56
C CYS A 63 -44.18 58.05 46.47
N GLY A 64 -43.72 56.83 46.09
CA GLY A 64 -44.38 56.03 45.08
C GLY A 64 -44.09 56.44 43.63
N GLU A 65 -43.24 57.45 43.40
CA GLU A 65 -42.97 57.98 42.07
C GLU A 65 -42.08 57.00 41.25
N LEU A 66 -42.37 56.94 39.98
CA LEU A 66 -41.51 56.16 39.02
C LEU A 66 -40.21 56.93 38.74
N ILE A 67 -39.11 56.45 39.23
CA ILE A 67 -37.79 57.08 39.07
C ILE A 67 -37.17 56.69 37.71
N LYS A 68 -37.30 55.42 37.33
CA LYS A 68 -36.75 54.91 36.08
C LYS A 68 -37.57 53.75 35.55
N LYS A 69 -37.97 53.86 34.30
CA LYS A 69 -38.62 52.77 33.58
C LYS A 69 -37.57 51.68 33.22
N GLY A 70 -37.92 50.43 33.43
CA GLY A 70 -37.11 49.29 33.01
C GLY A 70 -37.01 49.17 31.50
N SER A 71 -36.21 48.20 31.07
CA SER A 71 -36.04 47.85 29.67
C SER A 71 -36.17 46.33 29.49
N ALA A 72 -36.50 45.92 28.30
CA ALA A 72 -36.43 44.50 27.93
C ALA A 72 -35.02 43.97 28.14
N THR A 73 -34.92 42.78 28.68
CA THR A 73 -33.64 42.03 28.77
C THR A 73 -33.64 40.88 27.76
N GLU A 74 -32.49 40.61 27.16
CA GLU A 74 -32.36 39.58 26.17
C GLU A 74 -32.78 38.22 26.73
N LYS A 75 -33.23 37.31 25.83
CA LYS A 75 -33.52 35.91 26.18
C LYS A 75 -32.31 35.25 26.77
N SER A 76 -32.51 34.36 27.71
CA SER A 76 -31.41 33.51 28.20
C SER A 76 -31.00 32.46 27.16
N ASP A 77 -29.76 32.01 27.19
CA ASP A 77 -29.31 30.87 26.38
C ASP A 77 -30.08 29.60 26.74
N HIS A 78 -30.19 28.70 25.75
CA HIS A 78 -30.74 27.38 26.00
C HIS A 78 -29.74 26.51 26.77
N ASP A 79 -30.15 25.85 27.84
CA ASP A 79 -29.37 24.81 28.53
C ASP A 79 -29.53 23.47 27.81
N TRP A 80 -28.70 23.24 26.77
CA TRP A 80 -28.76 22.05 25.95
C TRP A 80 -28.17 20.83 26.69
N LYS A 81 -28.96 19.79 26.88
CA LYS A 81 -28.57 18.47 27.38
C LYS A 81 -28.68 17.45 26.27
N VAL A 82 -27.67 16.56 26.14
CA VAL A 82 -27.75 15.45 25.23
C VAL A 82 -28.81 14.47 25.72
N THR A 83 -29.78 14.20 24.90
CA THR A 83 -30.88 13.26 25.23
C THR A 83 -30.84 11.99 24.42
N SER A 84 -30.23 12.00 23.26
CA SER A 84 -30.01 10.80 22.45
C SER A 84 -28.73 10.93 21.62
N GLU A 85 -28.01 9.84 21.44
CA GLU A 85 -26.86 9.77 20.56
C GLU A 85 -26.89 8.43 19.81
N GLU A 86 -26.90 8.53 18.47
CA GLU A 86 -26.72 7.40 17.57
C GLU A 86 -25.34 7.54 16.93
N LYS A 87 -24.48 6.55 17.14
CA LYS A 87 -23.11 6.58 16.63
C LYS A 87 -23.10 6.41 15.12
N ALA A 88 -22.27 7.19 14.44
CA ALA A 88 -21.98 7.00 13.04
C ALA A 88 -21.30 5.62 12.79
N THR A 89 -21.66 4.99 11.70
CA THR A 89 -21.00 3.78 11.21
C THR A 89 -20.08 4.11 10.03
N CYS A 90 -19.48 3.10 9.42
CA CYS A 90 -18.66 3.32 8.22
C CYS A 90 -19.48 3.90 7.04
N GLU A 91 -20.79 3.60 6.96
CA GLU A 91 -21.64 3.90 5.80
C GLU A 91 -22.82 4.80 6.13
N LYS A 92 -23.19 4.89 7.40
CA LYS A 92 -24.35 5.67 7.83
C LYS A 92 -23.91 6.76 8.78
N ASP A 93 -24.48 7.94 8.59
CA ASP A 93 -24.36 9.03 9.53
C ASP A 93 -24.99 8.65 10.87
N GLY A 94 -24.39 9.13 11.93
CA GLY A 94 -24.95 9.15 13.26
C GLY A 94 -25.71 10.44 13.52
N SER A 95 -26.29 10.57 14.70
CA SER A 95 -26.99 11.79 15.12
C SER A 95 -26.81 12.03 16.62
N LYS A 96 -26.82 13.29 16.98
CA LYS A 96 -26.80 13.72 18.38
C LYS A 96 -27.94 14.72 18.64
N THR A 97 -28.87 14.30 19.45
CA THR A 97 -30.04 15.12 19.78
C THR A 97 -29.86 15.76 21.15
N TYR A 98 -30.09 17.06 21.19
CA TYR A 98 -30.04 17.86 22.39
C TYR A 98 -31.46 18.35 22.71
N THR A 99 -31.80 18.37 23.98
CA THR A 99 -33.05 18.95 24.48
C THR A 99 -32.71 20.03 25.49
N CYS A 100 -33.30 21.18 25.34
CA CYS A 100 -33.16 22.25 26.35
C CYS A 100 -33.82 21.81 27.66
N ALA A 101 -33.09 21.90 28.78
CA ALA A 101 -33.59 21.52 30.09
C ALA A 101 -34.84 22.32 30.50
N ASP A 102 -34.90 23.60 30.10
CA ASP A 102 -35.93 24.52 30.50
C ASP A 102 -37.16 24.48 29.60
N CYS A 103 -36.99 24.72 28.31
CA CYS A 103 -38.08 24.89 27.36
C CYS A 103 -38.46 23.64 26.56
N LYS A 104 -37.72 22.53 26.72
CA LYS A 104 -37.92 21.23 26.04
C LYS A 104 -37.78 21.30 24.51
N GLU A 105 -37.27 22.37 23.96
CA GLU A 105 -36.96 22.47 22.54
C GLU A 105 -35.82 21.50 22.20
N THR A 106 -35.84 20.91 21.00
CA THR A 106 -34.85 19.95 20.56
C THR A 106 -34.08 20.46 19.35
N LYS A 107 -32.79 20.14 19.28
CA LYS A 107 -31.97 20.27 18.07
C LYS A 107 -31.19 18.99 17.83
N THR A 108 -31.01 18.64 16.56
CA THR A 108 -30.24 17.44 16.18
C THR A 108 -29.06 17.85 15.32
N GLU A 109 -27.91 17.35 15.66
CA GLU A 109 -26.66 17.48 14.88
C GLU A 109 -26.34 16.15 14.22
N THR A 110 -26.01 16.15 12.93
CA THR A 110 -25.60 14.97 12.20
C THR A 110 -24.12 14.71 12.46
N ILE A 111 -23.77 13.47 12.78
CA ILE A 111 -22.40 12.99 12.90
C ILE A 111 -22.08 12.26 11.59
N PRO A 112 -21.20 12.77 10.72
CA PRO A 112 -20.92 12.14 9.42
C PRO A 112 -20.42 10.71 9.56
N ALA A 113 -20.77 9.86 8.59
CA ALA A 113 -20.26 8.50 8.47
C ALA A 113 -18.73 8.49 8.51
N THR A 114 -18.14 7.53 9.22
CA THR A 114 -16.69 7.48 9.46
C THR A 114 -15.88 7.02 8.24
N GLY A 115 -16.56 6.54 7.19
CA GLY A 115 -15.94 5.90 6.06
C GLY A 115 -15.30 4.55 6.40
N HIS A 116 -14.78 3.88 5.39
CA HIS A 116 -14.10 2.60 5.58
C HIS A 116 -12.59 2.80 5.85
N LYS A 117 -12.07 2.14 6.88
CA LYS A 117 -10.64 2.03 7.18
C LYS A 117 -10.15 0.66 6.71
N PHE A 118 -9.85 0.57 5.41
CA PHE A 118 -9.34 -0.67 4.84
C PHE A 118 -7.89 -0.94 5.27
N GLY A 119 -7.58 -2.21 5.54
CA GLY A 119 -6.23 -2.72 5.69
C GLY A 119 -5.50 -2.85 4.35
N ASP A 120 -4.32 -3.48 4.37
CA ASP A 120 -3.52 -3.70 3.17
C ASP A 120 -4.16 -4.71 2.22
N TRP A 121 -3.83 -4.56 0.91
CA TRP A 121 -4.24 -5.49 -0.11
C TRP A 121 -3.54 -6.84 0.03
N GLN A 122 -4.33 -7.90 0.18
CA GLN A 122 -3.85 -9.28 0.26
C GLN A 122 -4.10 -10.00 -1.06
N THR A 123 -3.12 -10.77 -1.53
CA THR A 123 -3.27 -11.57 -2.75
C THR A 123 -4.18 -12.77 -2.49
N VAL A 124 -5.30 -12.83 -3.20
CA VAL A 124 -6.23 -13.97 -3.21
C VAL A 124 -5.84 -14.96 -4.28
N THR A 125 -5.57 -14.46 -5.48
CA THR A 125 -5.16 -15.27 -6.63
C THR A 125 -3.94 -14.67 -7.28
N THR A 126 -2.88 -15.48 -7.41
CA THR A 126 -1.68 -15.08 -8.16
C THR A 126 -1.95 -15.20 -9.67
N GLN A 127 -1.51 -14.20 -10.42
CA GLN A 127 -1.59 -14.20 -11.88
C GLN A 127 -0.86 -15.44 -12.48
N SER A 128 -1.55 -16.16 -13.35
CA SER A 128 -1.04 -17.36 -14.03
C SER A 128 -1.53 -17.43 -15.48
N VAL A 129 -1.17 -18.47 -16.22
CA VAL A 129 -1.72 -18.74 -17.56
C VAL A 129 -3.20 -19.17 -17.53
N PHE A 130 -3.76 -19.47 -16.36
CA PHE A 130 -5.13 -19.93 -16.22
C PHE A 130 -6.02 -18.89 -15.54
N THR A 131 -5.44 -17.99 -14.75
CA THR A 131 -6.18 -17.02 -13.93
C THR A 131 -5.54 -15.65 -13.98
N GLY A 132 -6.37 -14.60 -13.93
CA GLY A 132 -5.91 -13.25 -13.59
C GLY A 132 -5.54 -13.15 -12.12
N GLY A 133 -4.80 -12.13 -11.77
CA GLY A 133 -4.47 -11.80 -10.38
C GLY A 133 -5.65 -11.09 -9.70
N VAL A 134 -5.95 -11.47 -8.47
CA VAL A 134 -6.99 -10.85 -7.65
C VAL A 134 -6.42 -10.55 -6.27
N GLN A 135 -6.69 -9.35 -5.78
CA GLN A 135 -6.42 -8.95 -4.40
C GLN A 135 -7.70 -8.56 -3.69
N LYS A 136 -7.72 -8.73 -2.38
CA LYS A 136 -8.79 -8.24 -1.52
C LYS A 136 -8.22 -7.46 -0.33
N ARG A 137 -9.04 -6.56 0.21
CA ARG A 137 -8.79 -5.90 1.49
C ARG A 137 -10.08 -5.84 2.30
N ILE A 138 -9.94 -5.72 3.60
CA ILE A 138 -11.05 -5.78 4.54
C ILE A 138 -11.04 -4.48 5.36
N CYS A 139 -12.20 -3.91 5.57
CA CYS A 139 -12.34 -2.79 6.50
C CYS A 139 -12.16 -3.28 7.94
N ASN A 140 -11.21 -2.69 8.67
CA ASN A 140 -10.87 -3.07 10.05
C ASN A 140 -11.98 -2.73 11.07
N VAL A 141 -12.98 -1.95 10.65
CA VAL A 141 -14.07 -1.50 11.53
C VAL A 141 -15.34 -2.31 11.32
N CYS A 142 -15.77 -2.48 10.07
CA CYS A 142 -17.06 -3.12 9.75
C CYS A 142 -16.93 -4.47 9.02
N GLY A 143 -15.71 -4.91 8.67
CA GLY A 143 -15.49 -6.17 7.97
C GLY A 143 -15.83 -6.16 6.47
N LYS A 144 -16.24 -5.02 5.90
CA LYS A 144 -16.56 -4.93 4.47
C LYS A 144 -15.35 -5.32 3.64
N GLU A 145 -15.55 -6.25 2.70
CA GLU A 145 -14.51 -6.68 1.77
C GLU A 145 -14.56 -5.85 0.48
N GLU A 146 -13.39 -5.56 -0.06
CA GLU A 146 -13.21 -4.97 -1.37
C GLU A 146 -12.22 -5.80 -2.16
N THR A 147 -12.50 -6.06 -3.44
CA THR A 147 -11.64 -6.82 -4.34
C THR A 147 -11.20 -5.99 -5.52
N ARG A 148 -10.01 -6.27 -6.05
CA ARG A 148 -9.52 -5.67 -7.29
C ARG A 148 -8.78 -6.68 -8.16
N ASN A 149 -8.89 -6.53 -9.46
CA ASN A 149 -8.04 -7.24 -10.41
C ASN A 149 -6.68 -6.56 -10.50
N VAL A 150 -5.59 -7.34 -10.38
CA VAL A 150 -4.19 -6.85 -10.41
C VAL A 150 -3.40 -7.40 -11.59
N GLY A 151 -4.08 -7.85 -12.62
CA GLY A 151 -3.49 -8.29 -13.88
C GLY A 151 -4.34 -9.33 -14.58
N ASN A 152 -4.24 -9.33 -15.90
CA ASN A 152 -4.93 -10.30 -16.74
C ASN A 152 -4.18 -11.65 -16.70
N GLN A 153 -4.84 -12.70 -17.18
CA GLN A 153 -4.25 -13.99 -17.44
C GLN A 153 -2.94 -13.87 -18.25
N LEU A 154 -1.89 -14.59 -17.84
CA LEU A 154 -0.61 -14.56 -18.51
C LEU A 154 -0.67 -15.26 -19.86
N LYS A 155 0.04 -14.75 -20.86
CA LYS A 155 0.23 -15.42 -22.12
C LYS A 155 1.15 -16.63 -21.93
N ALA A 156 0.72 -17.80 -22.42
CA ALA A 156 1.54 -19.02 -22.41
C ALA A 156 2.84 -18.83 -23.21
N THR A 157 3.96 -19.30 -22.68
CA THR A 157 5.27 -19.22 -23.33
C THR A 157 6.04 -20.53 -23.18
N ILE A 158 6.89 -20.82 -24.16
CA ILE A 158 7.77 -21.99 -24.17
C ILE A 158 9.09 -21.67 -24.86
N LYS A 159 10.20 -21.95 -24.22
CA LYS A 159 11.55 -21.86 -24.79
C LYS A 159 12.22 -23.22 -24.79
N THR A 160 13.08 -23.45 -25.76
CA THR A 160 13.91 -24.68 -25.87
C THR A 160 15.36 -24.29 -26.10
N ASN A 161 16.28 -25.06 -25.57
CA ASN A 161 17.71 -24.81 -25.75
C ASN A 161 18.25 -25.27 -27.11
N ALA A 162 17.42 -25.86 -27.96
CA ALA A 162 17.70 -26.17 -29.35
C ALA A 162 16.42 -26.18 -30.19
N SER A 163 16.48 -25.68 -31.41
CA SER A 163 15.36 -25.71 -32.39
C SER A 163 15.31 -27.01 -33.20
N SER A 164 16.42 -27.74 -33.28
CA SER A 164 16.51 -29.04 -33.91
C SER A 164 17.63 -29.89 -33.26
N LEU A 165 17.53 -31.19 -33.42
CA LEU A 165 18.50 -32.13 -32.89
C LEU A 165 19.00 -33.08 -33.98
N LYS A 166 20.31 -33.42 -33.92
CA LYS A 166 20.89 -34.54 -34.68
C LYS A 166 21.38 -35.56 -33.66
N LEU A 167 21.08 -36.84 -33.85
CA LEU A 167 21.50 -37.94 -32.99
C LEU A 167 22.14 -39.04 -33.84
N LYS A 168 23.17 -39.70 -33.29
CA LYS A 168 23.64 -40.97 -33.83
C LYS A 168 22.62 -42.07 -33.50
N ARG A 169 22.47 -43.08 -34.31
CA ARG A 169 21.66 -44.27 -34.00
C ARG A 169 21.99 -44.78 -32.60
N LYS A 170 20.99 -45.20 -31.83
CA LYS A 170 21.06 -45.68 -30.45
C LYS A 170 21.55 -44.65 -29.42
N GLN A 171 21.86 -43.42 -29.83
CA GLN A 171 22.24 -42.35 -28.91
C GLN A 171 21.03 -41.86 -28.07
N ALA A 172 21.28 -41.68 -26.78
CA ALA A 172 20.36 -40.98 -25.90
C ALA A 172 20.94 -39.62 -25.45
N THR A 173 20.08 -38.65 -25.20
CA THR A 173 20.47 -37.35 -24.65
C THR A 173 19.49 -36.87 -23.61
N LYS A 174 20.00 -36.29 -22.50
CA LYS A 174 19.25 -35.57 -21.48
C LYS A 174 19.51 -34.06 -21.54
N LYS A 175 20.26 -33.60 -22.56
CA LYS A 175 20.72 -32.22 -22.69
C LYS A 175 19.68 -31.28 -23.30
N PHE A 176 18.61 -31.83 -23.87
CA PHE A 176 17.50 -31.03 -24.37
C PHE A 176 16.57 -30.63 -23.20
N VAL A 177 16.27 -29.38 -23.10
CA VAL A 177 15.49 -28.82 -21.96
C VAL A 177 14.48 -27.82 -22.49
N VAL A 178 13.29 -27.91 -21.95
CA VAL A 178 12.23 -26.89 -22.07
C VAL A 178 12.36 -25.94 -20.87
N SER A 179 12.16 -24.66 -21.11
CA SER A 179 12.25 -23.60 -20.10
C SER A 179 11.36 -22.42 -20.47
N GLY A 180 11.31 -21.39 -19.62
CA GLY A 180 10.57 -20.17 -19.89
C GLY A 180 9.07 -20.40 -19.98
N LEU A 181 8.54 -21.36 -19.22
CA LEU A 181 7.11 -21.54 -19.05
C LEU A 181 6.58 -20.37 -18.20
N ALA A 182 5.42 -19.85 -18.55
CA ALA A 182 4.76 -18.84 -17.76
C ALA A 182 4.23 -19.44 -16.45
N THR A 183 4.03 -18.60 -15.45
CA THR A 183 3.55 -19.03 -14.13
C THR A 183 2.29 -19.87 -14.23
N GLY A 184 2.26 -20.98 -13.52
CA GLY A 184 1.16 -21.95 -13.50
C GLY A 184 1.16 -22.95 -14.64
N ASP A 185 1.99 -22.76 -15.70
CA ASP A 185 2.06 -23.70 -16.81
C ASP A 185 3.06 -24.84 -16.58
N SER A 186 2.80 -25.96 -17.20
CA SER A 186 3.68 -27.13 -17.18
C SER A 186 3.54 -27.97 -18.45
N VAL A 187 4.47 -28.88 -18.68
CA VAL A 187 4.37 -29.76 -19.84
C VAL A 187 3.34 -30.85 -19.57
N LYS A 188 2.28 -30.86 -20.38
CA LYS A 188 1.24 -31.88 -20.37
C LYS A 188 1.69 -33.17 -21.02
N SER A 189 2.31 -33.09 -22.21
CA SER A 189 2.71 -34.27 -22.95
C SER A 189 3.89 -34.06 -23.88
N TRP A 190 4.60 -35.15 -24.13
CA TRP A 190 5.69 -35.30 -25.08
C TRP A 190 5.34 -36.38 -26.10
N THR A 191 5.30 -36.05 -27.37
CA THR A 191 4.98 -37.00 -28.41
C THR A 191 6.04 -37.02 -29.50
N SER A 192 6.24 -38.18 -30.14
CA SER A 192 7.11 -38.36 -31.31
C SER A 192 6.27 -38.77 -32.49
N SER A 193 6.47 -38.12 -33.63
CA SER A 193 5.78 -38.47 -34.88
C SER A 193 6.21 -39.86 -35.41
N ASN A 194 7.34 -40.38 -34.95
CA ASN A 194 7.80 -41.73 -35.36
C ASN A 194 8.69 -42.34 -34.25
N GLN A 195 8.09 -43.17 -33.41
CA GLN A 195 8.77 -43.81 -32.28
C GLN A 195 9.81 -44.86 -32.69
N LYS A 196 9.80 -45.38 -33.93
CA LYS A 196 10.85 -46.28 -34.47
C LYS A 196 12.12 -45.50 -34.75
N ILE A 197 12.03 -44.20 -35.04
CA ILE A 197 13.17 -43.30 -35.27
C ILE A 197 13.63 -42.68 -33.97
N VAL A 198 12.70 -42.08 -33.19
CA VAL A 198 12.97 -41.35 -31.93
C VAL A 198 11.90 -41.63 -30.91
N LYS A 199 12.31 -42.00 -29.68
CA LYS A 199 11.44 -42.03 -28.51
C LYS A 199 11.78 -40.83 -27.61
N VAL A 200 10.79 -40.24 -26.95
CA VAL A 200 10.94 -39.16 -25.95
C VAL A 200 10.24 -39.54 -24.67
N PHE A 201 10.91 -39.33 -23.56
CA PHE A 201 10.42 -39.53 -22.20
C PHE A 201 10.67 -38.21 -21.47
N GLY A 202 9.63 -37.46 -21.22
CA GLY A 202 9.73 -36.14 -20.60
C GLY A 202 8.85 -35.99 -19.37
N SER A 203 9.18 -35.05 -18.52
CA SER A 203 8.49 -34.71 -17.29
C SER A 203 7.79 -33.36 -17.39
N ARG A 204 6.88 -33.08 -16.44
CA ARG A 204 6.08 -31.85 -16.37
C ARG A 204 6.94 -30.57 -16.24
N ASN A 205 8.12 -30.67 -15.63
CA ASN A 205 9.06 -29.55 -15.44
C ASN A 205 9.92 -29.25 -16.68
N GLY A 206 9.70 -29.94 -17.81
CA GLY A 206 10.42 -29.71 -19.05
C GLY A 206 11.73 -30.47 -19.21
N ALA A 207 12.16 -31.27 -18.23
CA ALA A 207 13.27 -32.20 -18.37
C ALA A 207 12.86 -33.41 -19.22
N CYS A 208 13.77 -33.92 -20.06
CA CYS A 208 13.45 -35.09 -20.88
C CYS A 208 14.67 -35.93 -21.24
N THR A 209 14.42 -37.17 -21.65
CA THR A 209 15.37 -38.05 -22.33
C THR A 209 14.87 -38.31 -23.74
N ILE A 210 15.69 -37.98 -24.72
CA ILE A 210 15.42 -38.27 -26.14
C ILE A 210 16.34 -39.42 -26.57
N LYS A 211 15.77 -40.52 -27.07
CA LYS A 211 16.50 -41.74 -27.46
C LYS A 211 16.30 -42.04 -28.94
N ALA A 212 17.38 -42.05 -29.70
CA ALA A 212 17.36 -42.46 -31.09
C ALA A 212 17.23 -44.00 -31.23
N GLY A 213 16.42 -44.41 -32.20
CA GLY A 213 16.28 -45.82 -32.58
C GLY A 213 17.44 -46.37 -33.38
N ASN A 214 17.25 -47.56 -33.93
CA ASN A 214 18.24 -48.26 -34.78
C ASN A 214 18.23 -47.78 -36.24
N LYS A 215 17.14 -47.17 -36.71
CA LYS A 215 16.98 -46.68 -38.08
C LYS A 215 17.37 -45.22 -38.17
N THR A 216 17.95 -44.83 -39.29
CA THR A 216 18.21 -43.44 -39.65
C THR A 216 16.88 -42.84 -40.20
N GLY A 217 16.73 -41.54 -40.06
CA GLY A 217 15.53 -40.84 -40.53
C GLY A 217 15.26 -39.55 -39.77
N LYS A 218 14.09 -38.99 -40.06
CA LYS A 218 13.61 -37.75 -39.41
C LYS A 218 12.35 -38.04 -38.62
N ALA A 219 12.21 -37.40 -37.47
CA ALA A 219 10.96 -37.39 -36.69
C ALA A 219 10.78 -35.99 -36.07
N LYS A 220 9.53 -35.67 -35.73
CA LYS A 220 9.18 -34.44 -34.98
C LYS A 220 8.86 -34.83 -33.54
N ILE A 221 9.40 -34.13 -32.58
CA ILE A 221 8.95 -34.18 -31.17
C ILE A 221 8.06 -32.97 -30.92
N THR A 222 6.85 -33.23 -30.51
CA THR A 222 5.90 -32.18 -30.11
C THR A 222 5.75 -32.16 -28.58
N ILE A 223 5.93 -30.98 -28.01
CA ILE A 223 5.76 -30.66 -26.58
C ILE A 223 4.44 -29.90 -26.48
N THR A 224 3.49 -30.39 -25.70
CA THR A 224 2.22 -29.72 -25.44
C THR A 224 2.17 -29.31 -23.98
N LEU A 225 1.84 -28.05 -23.72
CA LEU A 225 1.66 -27.51 -22.38
C LEU A 225 0.23 -27.70 -21.87
N GLU A 226 0.00 -27.58 -20.57
CA GLU A 226 -1.36 -27.62 -19.99
C GLU A 226 -2.22 -26.48 -20.54
N SER A 227 -1.65 -25.31 -20.82
CA SER A 227 -2.30 -24.18 -21.50
C SER A 227 -2.71 -24.46 -22.96
N GLY A 228 -2.34 -25.64 -23.51
CA GLY A 228 -2.59 -25.99 -24.90
C GLY A 228 -1.51 -25.50 -25.89
N LEU A 229 -0.58 -24.64 -25.47
CA LEU A 229 0.51 -24.19 -26.35
C LEU A 229 1.39 -25.37 -26.78
N LYS A 230 1.71 -25.44 -28.06
CA LYS A 230 2.53 -26.52 -28.63
C LYS A 230 3.85 -25.99 -29.19
N LYS A 231 4.92 -26.74 -28.99
CA LYS A 231 6.24 -26.50 -29.60
C LYS A 231 6.75 -27.77 -30.23
N THR A 232 7.13 -27.70 -31.50
CA THR A 232 7.68 -28.84 -32.25
C THR A 232 9.14 -28.61 -32.56
N ILE A 233 9.98 -29.66 -32.40
CA ILE A 233 11.36 -29.69 -32.80
C ILE A 233 11.61 -30.83 -33.79
N ASN A 234 12.48 -30.59 -34.77
CA ASN A 234 12.90 -31.62 -35.73
C ASN A 234 14.07 -32.41 -35.17
N VAL A 235 14.00 -33.73 -35.25
CA VAL A 235 15.06 -34.62 -34.86
C VAL A 235 15.51 -35.48 -36.06
N THR A 236 16.79 -35.46 -36.36
CA THR A 236 17.40 -36.31 -37.41
C THR A 236 18.30 -37.34 -36.74
N VAL A 237 18.03 -38.61 -37.05
CA VAL A 237 18.90 -39.74 -36.65
C VAL A 237 19.78 -40.15 -37.82
N GLN A 238 21.08 -40.14 -37.58
CA GLN A 238 22.13 -40.45 -38.59
C GLN A 238 23.01 -41.61 -38.18
N LYS A 239 23.73 -42.21 -39.14
CA LYS A 239 24.68 -43.32 -38.92
C LYS A 239 25.92 -42.86 -38.13
N ASN A 240 26.49 -41.73 -38.52
CA ASN A 240 27.73 -41.22 -37.99
C ASN A 240 27.53 -40.42 -36.69
N ALA A 241 28.58 -40.30 -35.88
CA ALA A 241 28.61 -39.47 -34.69
C ALA A 241 28.30 -38.00 -35.02
N VAL A 242 27.65 -37.31 -34.11
CA VAL A 242 27.36 -35.89 -34.28
C VAL A 242 28.62 -35.09 -33.98
N ALA A 243 29.18 -34.45 -35.01
CA ALA A 243 30.37 -33.64 -34.91
C ALA A 243 30.11 -32.30 -34.18
N CYS A 244 31.13 -31.80 -33.49
CA CYS A 244 31.11 -30.45 -32.93
C CYS A 244 31.18 -29.42 -34.08
N THR A 245 30.24 -28.47 -34.08
CA THR A 245 30.23 -27.34 -35.01
C THR A 245 30.79 -26.06 -34.40
N ALA A 246 30.59 -25.87 -33.11
CA ALA A 246 31.10 -24.69 -32.38
C ALA A 246 31.36 -24.98 -30.90
N ILE A 247 32.33 -24.25 -30.33
CA ILE A 247 32.63 -24.19 -28.90
C ILE A 247 32.29 -22.76 -28.44
N LYS A 248 31.35 -22.62 -27.56
CA LYS A 248 30.88 -21.34 -27.02
C LYS A 248 31.13 -21.23 -25.50
N ASN A 249 30.87 -20.09 -24.89
CA ASN A 249 31.05 -19.83 -23.47
C ASN A 249 32.49 -20.03 -22.97
N VAL A 250 33.46 -19.66 -23.81
CA VAL A 250 34.89 -19.57 -23.45
C VAL A 250 35.38 -18.20 -23.84
N SER A 251 35.92 -17.44 -22.91
CA SER A 251 36.48 -16.11 -23.16
C SER A 251 37.76 -16.20 -23.98
N LYS A 252 37.94 -15.32 -24.97
CA LYS A 252 39.18 -15.21 -25.73
C LYS A 252 40.37 -14.77 -24.88
N LYS A 253 40.12 -13.98 -23.83
CA LYS A 253 41.14 -13.48 -22.89
C LYS A 253 40.64 -13.72 -21.46
N LEU A 254 41.54 -14.11 -20.57
CA LEU A 254 41.29 -14.32 -19.15
C LEU A 254 42.46 -13.76 -18.34
N THR A 255 42.21 -13.00 -17.30
CA THR A 255 43.24 -12.53 -16.37
C THR A 255 43.04 -13.18 -15.02
N LEU A 256 44.08 -13.72 -14.42
CA LEU A 256 44.06 -14.35 -13.10
C LEU A 256 45.26 -13.86 -12.27
N ASN A 257 45.03 -13.74 -10.97
CA ASN A 257 46.13 -13.53 -10.03
C ASN A 257 46.84 -14.85 -9.75
N ARG A 258 48.14 -14.78 -9.44
CA ARG A 258 48.95 -15.96 -9.07
C ARG A 258 48.25 -16.81 -7.98
N LYS A 259 48.35 -18.13 -8.06
CA LYS A 259 47.73 -19.15 -7.19
C LYS A 259 46.18 -19.22 -7.30
N LYS A 260 45.50 -18.36 -8.03
CA LYS A 260 44.04 -18.47 -8.27
C LYS A 260 43.74 -19.48 -9.36
N SER A 261 42.51 -20.03 -9.32
CA SER A 261 42.03 -20.98 -10.32
C SER A 261 40.71 -20.52 -10.95
N TYR A 262 40.47 -21.01 -12.16
CA TYR A 262 39.22 -20.71 -12.92
C TYR A 262 38.75 -21.99 -13.62
N GLN A 263 37.41 -22.22 -13.59
CA GLN A 263 36.81 -23.38 -14.25
C GLN A 263 36.28 -22.98 -15.63
N LEU A 264 36.90 -23.47 -16.68
CA LEU A 264 36.35 -23.38 -18.03
C LEU A 264 35.11 -24.29 -18.14
N ARG A 265 34.01 -23.70 -18.66
CA ARG A 265 32.76 -24.43 -18.91
C ARG A 265 32.30 -24.22 -20.34
N PRO A 266 33.02 -24.86 -21.35
CA PRO A 266 32.66 -24.70 -22.75
C PRO A 266 31.26 -25.28 -23.03
N VAL A 267 30.46 -24.55 -23.76
CA VAL A 267 29.19 -25.02 -24.34
C VAL A 267 29.49 -25.55 -25.73
N ILE A 268 29.24 -26.85 -25.94
CA ILE A 268 29.53 -27.57 -27.19
C ILE A 268 28.27 -27.62 -28.04
N ASN A 269 28.32 -27.09 -29.25
CA ASN A 269 27.23 -27.18 -30.22
C ASN A 269 27.54 -28.17 -31.32
N PRO A 270 26.55 -28.95 -31.81
CA PRO A 270 25.21 -29.10 -31.23
C PRO A 270 25.28 -29.81 -29.85
N ILE A 271 24.25 -29.62 -28.99
CA ILE A 271 24.16 -30.19 -27.63
C ILE A 271 24.28 -31.73 -27.61
N THR A 272 24.02 -32.36 -28.73
CA THR A 272 24.07 -33.80 -28.98
C THR A 272 25.43 -34.29 -29.45
N CYS A 273 26.42 -33.39 -29.58
CA CYS A 273 27.80 -33.78 -29.89
C CYS A 273 28.31 -34.78 -28.84
N THR A 274 28.91 -35.89 -29.30
CA THR A 274 29.43 -36.98 -28.47
C THR A 274 30.90 -36.81 -28.09
N SER A 275 31.62 -35.92 -28.79
CA SER A 275 33.04 -35.67 -28.51
C SER A 275 33.20 -34.89 -27.21
N LYS A 276 34.10 -35.36 -26.33
CA LYS A 276 34.45 -34.69 -25.07
C LYS A 276 35.45 -33.56 -25.33
N ALA A 277 35.38 -32.49 -24.52
CA ALA A 277 36.38 -31.44 -24.55
C ALA A 277 37.73 -31.96 -24.03
N LYS A 278 38.82 -31.61 -24.73
CA LYS A 278 40.22 -31.81 -24.31
C LYS A 278 40.87 -30.45 -24.17
N TYR A 279 41.77 -30.31 -23.20
CA TYR A 279 42.40 -29.03 -22.87
C TYR A 279 43.94 -29.18 -22.96
N LYS A 280 44.61 -28.16 -23.52
CA LYS A 280 46.07 -28.10 -23.59
C LYS A 280 46.54 -26.68 -23.24
N THR A 281 47.58 -26.56 -22.44
CA THR A 281 48.26 -25.29 -22.21
C THR A 281 49.51 -25.17 -23.09
N SER A 282 49.82 -23.95 -23.53
CA SER A 282 51.10 -23.69 -24.26
C SER A 282 52.30 -23.62 -23.31
N ASN A 283 52.06 -23.33 -21.99
CA ASN A 283 53.13 -23.25 -21.01
C ASN A 283 52.65 -23.68 -19.62
N LYS A 284 53.02 -24.88 -19.15
CA LYS A 284 52.67 -25.42 -17.84
C LYS A 284 53.33 -24.71 -16.68
N LYS A 285 54.47 -23.98 -16.90
CA LYS A 285 55.14 -23.21 -15.86
C LYS A 285 54.37 -21.91 -15.53
N ILE A 286 53.58 -21.38 -16.46
CA ILE A 286 52.73 -20.18 -16.27
C ILE A 286 51.30 -20.58 -15.86
N VAL A 287 50.69 -21.52 -16.58
CA VAL A 287 49.29 -21.94 -16.36
C VAL A 287 49.17 -23.46 -16.51
N LYS A 288 48.63 -24.13 -15.51
CA LYS A 288 48.23 -25.54 -15.59
C LYS A 288 46.74 -25.63 -15.95
N VAL A 289 46.35 -26.69 -16.68
CA VAL A 289 44.95 -27.00 -16.96
C VAL A 289 44.70 -28.50 -16.77
N THR A 290 43.63 -28.87 -16.11
CA THR A 290 43.22 -30.26 -15.90
C THR A 290 42.40 -30.79 -17.09
N SER A 291 42.23 -32.11 -17.19
CA SER A 291 41.32 -32.75 -18.15
C SER A 291 39.87 -32.32 -18.04
N ARG A 292 39.48 -31.80 -16.90
CA ARG A 292 38.12 -31.22 -16.64
C ARG A 292 38.03 -29.71 -16.90
N GLY A 293 39.15 -29.06 -17.37
CA GLY A 293 39.15 -27.63 -17.71
C GLY A 293 39.35 -26.67 -16.54
N LYS A 294 39.80 -27.15 -15.36
CA LYS A 294 40.23 -26.26 -14.27
C LYS A 294 41.59 -25.68 -14.61
N ILE A 295 41.68 -24.36 -14.74
CA ILE A 295 42.92 -23.60 -14.94
C ILE A 295 43.46 -23.19 -13.57
N THR A 296 44.79 -23.29 -13.38
CA THR A 296 45.47 -22.82 -12.18
C THR A 296 46.63 -21.91 -12.60
N ALA A 297 46.64 -20.70 -12.07
CA ALA A 297 47.70 -19.72 -12.27
C ALA A 297 48.94 -20.05 -11.45
N VAL A 298 50.08 -20.26 -12.09
CA VAL A 298 51.32 -20.71 -11.44
C VAL A 298 52.33 -19.55 -11.29
N LYS A 299 52.71 -18.91 -12.40
CA LYS A 299 53.73 -17.85 -12.43
C LYS A 299 53.25 -16.70 -13.30
N LYS A 300 53.63 -15.45 -12.99
CA LYS A 300 53.40 -14.26 -13.79
C LYS A 300 53.81 -14.46 -15.26
N GLY A 301 52.94 -14.02 -16.18
CA GLY A 301 53.20 -14.17 -17.61
C GLY A 301 51.92 -14.47 -18.41
N LYS A 302 52.10 -14.80 -19.68
CA LYS A 302 51.01 -15.13 -20.62
C LYS A 302 51.13 -16.54 -21.15
N ALA A 303 50.04 -17.28 -21.19
CA ALA A 303 49.97 -18.60 -21.83
C ALA A 303 48.62 -18.77 -22.57
N LYS A 304 48.58 -19.66 -23.55
CA LYS A 304 47.37 -20.00 -24.32
C LYS A 304 46.79 -21.31 -23.83
N ILE A 305 45.50 -21.34 -23.50
CA ILE A 305 44.74 -22.56 -23.26
C ILE A 305 43.95 -22.89 -24.53
N THR A 306 44.20 -24.05 -25.10
CA THR A 306 43.46 -24.56 -26.26
C THR A 306 42.43 -25.58 -25.78
N VAL A 307 41.13 -25.28 -26.07
CA VAL A 307 40.00 -26.20 -25.87
C VAL A 307 39.74 -26.89 -27.22
N MET A 308 39.76 -28.22 -27.26
CA MET A 308 39.56 -29.03 -28.48
C MET A 308 38.34 -29.94 -28.31
N VAL A 309 37.41 -29.95 -29.28
CA VAL A 309 36.28 -30.88 -29.33
C VAL A 309 36.15 -31.45 -30.75
N GLY A 310 36.50 -32.68 -30.91
CA GLY A 310 36.66 -33.26 -32.26
C GLY A 310 37.68 -32.47 -33.10
N LYS A 311 37.26 -32.01 -34.28
CA LYS A 311 38.09 -31.16 -35.17
C LYS A 311 38.04 -29.65 -34.81
N LYS A 312 37.18 -29.23 -33.90
CA LYS A 312 37.03 -27.79 -33.52
C LYS A 312 37.99 -27.42 -32.38
N LYS A 313 38.60 -26.24 -32.49
CA LYS A 313 39.54 -25.70 -31.51
C LYS A 313 39.09 -24.28 -31.13
N PHE A 314 39.28 -23.93 -29.86
CA PHE A 314 39.11 -22.56 -29.35
C PHE A 314 40.31 -22.21 -28.48
N VAL A 315 40.84 -21.02 -28.64
CA VAL A 315 42.03 -20.58 -27.89
C VAL A 315 41.66 -19.42 -26.97
N CYS A 316 42.00 -19.59 -25.70
CA CYS A 316 41.89 -18.56 -24.66
C CYS A 316 43.30 -18.11 -24.24
N THR A 317 43.62 -16.85 -24.34
CA THR A 317 44.87 -16.27 -23.82
C THR A 317 44.69 -15.94 -22.34
N VAL A 318 45.48 -16.56 -21.48
CA VAL A 318 45.45 -16.34 -20.04
C VAL A 318 46.64 -15.50 -19.63
N THR A 319 46.42 -14.38 -18.99
CA THR A 319 47.42 -13.48 -18.41
C THR A 319 47.41 -13.64 -16.89
N ILE A 320 48.59 -13.89 -16.31
CA ILE A 320 48.78 -14.01 -14.87
C ILE A 320 49.51 -12.75 -14.38
N LYS A 321 48.91 -12.08 -13.43
CA LYS A 321 49.45 -10.92 -12.70
C LYS A 321 50.17 -11.34 -11.44
#